data_8b94d489378bc0ee331235f0b9041a31
#
_entry.id   8b94d489378bc0ee331235f0b9041a31
#
_cell.length_a   1.000
_cell.length_b   1.000
_cell.length_c   1.000
_cell.angle_alpha   90.00
_cell.angle_beta   90.00
_cell.angle_gamma   90.00
#
_symmetry.space_group_name_H-M   'P 1'
#
loop_
_entity.id
_entity.type
_entity.pdbx_description
1 polymer ?
#
loop_
_entity_poly.entity_id
_entity_poly.type
_entity_poly.pdbx_seq_one_letter_code
_entity_poly.pdbx_strand_id
1 'polypeptide(L)'
;MITIKSFEVNYFSENTYLLYDDTKEAVLIDCGCLRKEEQKEVSDFIAQNGLTLKRYLCTHLHLDHIFGNEFIHDTYGLSPEAHKADVEGLPSPEEQAKAFGLPMKAKSIPVGKYLVNGEIIKFGKSELAVLSVPGHSPGGVAFYNKKNGFVIVGDSLFAGSIGRTDLWGGNQDVLLAAIKDKLLSLPD
;
A
#
# COMPACT_ATOMS: atom_id res chain seq x y z
N MET A 1 -1.14 8.35 19.76
CA MET A 1 0.03 8.39 18.84
C MET A 1 -0.01 7.14 17.99
N ILE A 2 0.30 7.24 16.68
CA ILE A 2 0.40 6.08 15.80
C ILE A 2 1.77 5.44 15.97
N THR A 3 1.81 4.13 16.13
CA THR A 3 3.00 3.31 16.03
C THR A 3 3.06 2.70 14.63
N ILE A 4 4.24 2.75 13.99
CA ILE A 4 4.48 2.18 12.68
C ILE A 4 5.45 1.01 12.83
N LYS A 5 5.08 -0.16 12.35
CA LYS A 5 5.94 -1.33 12.19
C LYS A 5 6.06 -1.60 10.68
N SER A 6 7.29 -1.65 10.18
CA SER A 6 7.59 -2.07 8.79
C SER A 6 8.10 -3.50 8.76
N PHE A 7 7.76 -4.19 7.69
CA PHE A 7 8.28 -5.51 7.34
C PHE A 7 8.84 -5.41 5.92
N GLU A 8 10.12 -5.66 5.76
CA GLU A 8 10.75 -5.78 4.44
C GLU A 8 10.49 -7.18 3.91
N VAL A 9 9.82 -7.28 2.78
CA VAL A 9 9.33 -8.54 2.24
C VAL A 9 9.64 -8.72 0.75
N ASN A 10 9.46 -9.92 0.25
CA ASN A 10 9.66 -10.38 -1.12
C ASN A 10 11.05 -10.08 -1.74
N TYR A 11 11.18 -10.30 -3.07
CA TYR A 11 12.45 -10.15 -3.80
C TYR A 11 12.75 -8.70 -4.20
N PHE A 12 11.76 -7.81 -4.03
CA PHE A 12 11.87 -6.39 -4.38
C PHE A 12 12.18 -5.53 -3.16
N SER A 13 12.34 -6.13 -1.95
CA SER A 13 12.51 -5.42 -0.69
C SER A 13 11.38 -4.41 -0.42
N GLU A 14 10.15 -4.82 -0.77
CA GLU A 14 8.97 -4.02 -0.50
C GLU A 14 8.75 -3.84 1.01
N ASN A 15 8.27 -2.67 1.42
CA ASN A 15 7.95 -2.37 2.80
C ASN A 15 6.44 -2.43 3.05
N THR A 16 6.00 -3.53 3.63
CA THR A 16 4.66 -3.67 4.19
C THR A 16 4.57 -2.93 5.51
N TYR A 17 3.62 -1.99 5.67
CA TYR A 17 3.49 -1.19 6.88
C TYR A 17 2.25 -1.57 7.69
N LEU A 18 2.43 -1.79 8.99
CA LEU A 18 1.35 -1.97 9.95
C LEU A 18 1.30 -0.74 10.88
N LEU A 19 0.21 0.01 10.81
CA LEU A 19 -0.03 1.19 11.62
C LEU A 19 -1.09 0.89 12.68
N TYR A 20 -0.85 1.24 13.93
CA TYR A 20 -1.81 1.02 15.03
C TYR A 20 -1.66 2.09 16.11
N ASP A 21 -2.68 2.23 16.95
CA ASP A 21 -2.64 3.14 18.09
C ASP A 21 -2.95 2.41 19.42
N ASP A 22 -3.13 3.19 20.51
CA ASP A 22 -3.39 2.68 21.86
C ASP A 22 -4.73 1.91 22.00
N THR A 23 -5.63 2.04 21.03
CA THR A 23 -6.88 1.26 20.99
C THR A 23 -6.68 -0.17 20.51
N LYS A 24 -5.50 -0.51 20.01
CA LYS A 24 -5.18 -1.78 19.35
C LYS A 24 -5.87 -1.98 17.99
N GLU A 25 -6.59 -0.99 17.47
CA GLU A 25 -7.03 -1.02 16.09
C GLU A 25 -5.87 -0.70 15.16
N ALA A 26 -5.76 -1.45 14.07
CA ALA A 26 -4.66 -1.37 13.13
C ALA A 26 -5.14 -1.28 11.67
N VAL A 27 -4.30 -0.71 10.83
CA VAL A 27 -4.41 -0.76 9.36
C VAL A 27 -3.12 -1.31 8.79
N LEU A 28 -3.22 -2.16 7.77
CA LEU A 28 -2.09 -2.62 6.98
C LEU A 28 -2.05 -1.83 5.69
N ILE A 29 -0.87 -1.36 5.33
CA ILE A 29 -0.63 -0.65 4.06
C ILE A 29 0.36 -1.46 3.25
N ASP A 30 -0.04 -1.80 2.05
CA ASP A 30 0.60 -2.74 1.15
C ASP A 30 0.83 -4.11 1.83
N CYS A 31 0.75 -5.16 1.14
CA CYS A 31 1.12 -6.47 1.65
C CYS A 31 1.86 -7.23 0.57
N GLY A 32 3.17 -7.01 0.53
CA GLY A 32 4.05 -7.69 -0.40
C GLY A 32 4.46 -9.10 0.03
N CYS A 33 3.86 -9.66 1.08
CA CYS A 33 4.23 -10.95 1.67
C CYS A 33 4.03 -12.11 0.69
N LEU A 34 5.10 -12.46 -0.03
CA LEU A 34 5.12 -13.54 -1.00
C LEU A 34 5.28 -14.91 -0.32
N ARG A 35 6.17 -14.99 0.67
CA ARG A 35 6.55 -16.24 1.35
C ARG A 35 5.72 -16.48 2.61
N LYS A 36 5.53 -17.75 2.97
CA LYS A 36 4.77 -18.12 4.18
C LYS A 36 5.43 -17.62 5.46
N GLU A 37 6.74 -17.50 5.49
CA GLU A 37 7.51 -16.99 6.61
C GLU A 37 7.21 -15.49 6.82
N GLU A 38 7.12 -14.70 5.75
CA GLU A 38 6.76 -13.29 5.78
C GLU A 38 5.32 -13.09 6.27
N GLN A 39 4.38 -13.90 5.74
CA GLN A 39 2.98 -13.91 6.18
C GLN A 39 2.85 -14.24 7.67
N LYS A 40 3.65 -15.21 8.12
CA LYS A 40 3.68 -15.61 9.53
C LYS A 40 4.25 -14.50 10.42
N GLU A 41 5.30 -13.81 10.00
CA GLU A 41 5.89 -12.71 10.77
C GLU A 41 4.86 -11.59 10.99
N VAL A 42 4.12 -11.20 9.96
CA VAL A 42 3.03 -10.21 10.08
C VAL A 42 1.93 -10.69 11.02
N SER A 43 1.48 -11.95 10.86
CA SER A 43 0.42 -12.54 11.71
C SER A 43 0.84 -12.65 13.17
N ASP A 44 2.06 -13.13 13.42
CA ASP A 44 2.61 -13.26 14.77
C ASP A 44 2.70 -11.90 15.46
N PHE A 45 3.17 -10.86 14.74
CA PHE A 45 3.24 -9.51 15.28
C PHE A 45 1.85 -8.97 15.68
N ILE A 46 0.86 -9.14 14.79
CA ILE A 46 -0.53 -8.74 15.04
C ILE A 46 -1.06 -9.44 16.30
N ALA A 47 -0.90 -10.77 16.38
CA ALA A 47 -1.37 -11.58 17.48
C ALA A 47 -0.68 -11.25 18.81
N GLN A 48 0.67 -11.19 18.83
CA GLN A 48 1.46 -10.91 20.05
C GLN A 48 1.19 -9.54 20.64
N ASN A 49 0.81 -8.55 19.82
CA ASN A 49 0.49 -7.21 20.26
C ASN A 49 -1.03 -7.01 20.55
N GLY A 50 -1.85 -8.05 20.35
CA GLY A 50 -3.29 -8.00 20.54
C GLY A 50 -3.98 -7.00 19.61
N LEU A 51 -3.48 -6.87 18.37
CA LEU A 51 -4.00 -5.91 17.40
C LEU A 51 -5.22 -6.47 16.68
N THR A 52 -6.14 -5.58 16.33
CA THR A 52 -7.30 -5.89 15.48
C THR A 52 -7.12 -5.16 14.15
N LEU A 53 -6.84 -5.92 13.10
CA LEU A 53 -6.73 -5.35 11.76
C LEU A 53 -8.11 -4.95 11.24
N LYS A 54 -8.29 -3.65 10.95
CA LYS A 54 -9.58 -3.07 10.53
C LYS A 54 -9.65 -2.84 9.03
N ARG A 55 -8.54 -2.49 8.42
CA ARG A 55 -8.50 -2.13 6.99
C ARG A 55 -7.20 -2.60 6.36
N TYR A 56 -7.29 -2.92 5.09
CA TYR A 56 -6.14 -3.23 4.25
C TYR A 56 -6.10 -2.25 3.08
N LEU A 57 -5.09 -1.39 3.07
CA LEU A 57 -4.92 -0.28 2.15
C LEU A 57 -3.80 -0.58 1.17
N CYS A 58 -3.94 -0.18 -0.08
CA CYS A 58 -2.86 -0.27 -1.07
C CYS A 58 -2.49 1.12 -1.56
N THR A 59 -1.19 1.44 -1.56
CA THR A 59 -0.68 2.67 -2.20
C THR A 59 -0.89 2.59 -3.70
N HIS A 60 -0.71 1.41 -4.27
CA HIS A 60 -0.98 1.08 -5.67
C HIS A 60 -1.06 -0.44 -5.86
N LEU A 61 -1.38 -0.91 -7.07
CA LEU A 61 -1.61 -2.33 -7.34
C LEU A 61 -0.53 -2.99 -8.21
N HIS A 62 0.75 -2.57 -8.10
CA HIS A 62 1.84 -3.36 -8.63
C HIS A 62 2.02 -4.64 -7.81
N LEU A 63 2.48 -5.68 -8.49
CA LEU A 63 2.47 -7.06 -7.98
C LEU A 63 3.20 -7.24 -6.66
N ASP A 64 4.34 -6.58 -6.49
CA ASP A 64 5.17 -6.66 -5.29
C ASP A 64 4.52 -6.05 -4.04
N HIS A 65 3.57 -5.14 -4.19
CA HIS A 65 2.76 -4.56 -3.11
C HIS A 65 1.51 -5.37 -2.76
N ILE A 66 1.16 -6.36 -3.59
CA ILE A 66 -0.10 -7.10 -3.45
C ILE A 66 0.06 -8.63 -3.41
N PHE A 67 1.28 -9.15 -3.33
CA PHE A 67 1.52 -10.60 -3.23
C PHE A 67 0.75 -11.25 -2.09
N GLY A 68 0.54 -10.54 -0.99
CA GLY A 68 -0.16 -11.00 0.20
C GLY A 68 -1.68 -10.79 0.18
N ASN A 69 -2.29 -10.32 -0.92
CA ASN A 69 -3.73 -10.07 -0.98
C ASN A 69 -4.56 -11.28 -0.58
N GLU A 70 -4.24 -12.47 -1.10
CA GLU A 70 -4.93 -13.72 -0.74
C GLU A 70 -4.75 -14.05 0.75
N PHE A 71 -3.54 -13.89 1.28
CA PHE A 71 -3.27 -14.11 2.69
C PHE A 71 -4.10 -13.20 3.59
N ILE A 72 -4.16 -11.90 3.30
CA ILE A 72 -4.96 -10.95 4.09
C ILE A 72 -6.45 -11.25 3.98
N HIS A 73 -6.92 -11.57 2.77
CA HIS A 73 -8.31 -11.91 2.55
C HIS A 73 -8.72 -13.18 3.32
N ASP A 74 -7.95 -14.25 3.19
CA ASP A 74 -8.28 -15.55 3.79
C ASP A 74 -8.10 -15.57 5.32
N THR A 75 -7.15 -14.77 5.85
CA THR A 75 -6.84 -14.76 7.30
C THR A 75 -7.69 -13.76 8.07
N TYR A 76 -7.93 -12.57 7.50
CA TYR A 76 -8.58 -11.46 8.20
C TYR A 76 -9.93 -11.06 7.60
N GLY A 77 -10.34 -11.65 6.48
CA GLY A 77 -11.60 -11.32 5.80
C GLY A 77 -11.61 -9.93 5.17
N LEU A 78 -10.43 -9.33 4.93
CA LEU A 78 -10.30 -8.00 4.37
C LEU A 78 -9.95 -8.06 2.89
N SER A 79 -10.60 -7.22 2.10
CA SER A 79 -10.23 -6.97 0.71
C SER A 79 -9.35 -5.72 0.60
N PRO A 80 -8.46 -5.64 -0.41
CA PRO A 80 -7.66 -4.44 -0.61
C PRO A 80 -8.54 -3.23 -0.90
N GLU A 81 -8.14 -2.08 -0.37
CA GLU A 81 -8.72 -0.78 -0.69
C GLU A 81 -7.68 0.00 -1.51
N ALA A 82 -8.03 0.37 -2.74
CA ALA A 82 -7.11 0.99 -3.69
C ALA A 82 -7.82 2.03 -4.56
N HIS A 83 -7.07 2.83 -5.29
CA HIS A 83 -7.66 3.79 -6.21
C HIS A 83 -8.20 3.08 -7.47
N LYS A 84 -9.37 3.53 -7.96
CA LYS A 84 -10.05 2.91 -9.10
C LYS A 84 -9.20 2.88 -10.37
N ALA A 85 -8.38 3.91 -10.60
CA ALA A 85 -7.57 4.01 -11.81
C ALA A 85 -6.52 2.89 -11.94
N ASP A 86 -6.04 2.31 -10.84
CA ASP A 86 -5.15 1.15 -10.90
C ASP A 86 -5.90 -0.12 -11.31
N VAL A 87 -7.14 -0.29 -10.83
CA VAL A 87 -7.99 -1.43 -11.23
C VAL A 87 -8.30 -1.40 -12.73
N GLU A 88 -8.47 -0.20 -13.29
CA GLU A 88 -8.80 0.00 -14.70
C GLU A 88 -7.57 0.08 -15.59
N GLY A 89 -6.41 0.52 -15.06
CA GLY A 89 -5.21 0.85 -15.84
C GLY A 89 -4.06 -0.15 -15.75
N LEU A 90 -4.06 -1.05 -14.75
CA LEU A 90 -3.02 -2.06 -14.59
C LEU A 90 -3.48 -3.44 -15.08
N PRO A 91 -2.55 -4.27 -15.60
CA PRO A 91 -2.83 -5.68 -15.86
C PRO A 91 -3.21 -6.41 -14.56
N SER A 92 -3.91 -7.54 -14.70
CA SER A 92 -4.18 -8.41 -13.57
C SER A 92 -2.89 -8.90 -12.88
N PRO A 93 -2.95 -9.28 -11.59
CA PRO A 93 -1.77 -9.82 -10.89
C PRO A 93 -1.10 -11.00 -11.61
N GLU A 94 -1.88 -11.86 -12.28
CA GLU A 94 -1.36 -12.98 -13.06
C GLU A 94 -0.60 -12.49 -14.31
N GLU A 95 -1.13 -11.50 -15.01
CA GLU A 95 -0.47 -10.91 -16.18
C GLU A 95 0.81 -10.17 -15.78
N GLN A 96 0.79 -9.45 -14.66
CA GLN A 96 2.01 -8.82 -14.11
C GLN A 96 3.07 -9.89 -13.76
N ALA A 97 2.69 -10.96 -13.04
CA ALA A 97 3.60 -12.06 -12.72
C ALA A 97 4.24 -12.67 -13.97
N LYS A 98 3.42 -12.90 -15.01
CA LYS A 98 3.91 -13.40 -16.29
C LYS A 98 4.89 -12.45 -16.96
N ALA A 99 4.62 -11.14 -16.94
CA ALA A 99 5.50 -10.13 -17.53
C ALA A 99 6.87 -10.06 -16.83
N PHE A 100 6.92 -10.31 -15.52
CA PHE A 100 8.15 -10.39 -14.74
C PHE A 100 8.81 -11.80 -14.75
N GLY A 101 8.24 -12.76 -15.48
CA GLY A 101 8.76 -14.13 -15.54
C GLY A 101 8.64 -14.89 -14.21
N LEU A 102 7.73 -14.49 -13.34
CA LEU A 102 7.51 -15.14 -12.06
C LEU A 102 6.61 -16.38 -12.23
N PRO A 103 7.06 -17.57 -11.82
CA PRO A 103 6.32 -18.83 -12.00
C PRO A 103 5.23 -18.99 -10.92
N MET A 104 4.40 -17.97 -10.73
CA MET A 104 3.37 -18.00 -9.70
C MET A 104 1.98 -17.76 -10.29
N LYS A 105 0.99 -18.39 -9.68
CA LYS A 105 -0.41 -18.06 -9.88
C LYS A 105 -0.79 -17.05 -8.80
N ALA A 106 -0.91 -15.77 -9.17
CA ALA A 106 -1.39 -14.74 -8.27
C ALA A 106 -2.92 -14.68 -8.37
N LYS A 107 -3.60 -15.07 -7.30
CA LYS A 107 -5.07 -14.95 -7.23
C LYS A 107 -5.46 -13.48 -7.16
N SER A 108 -6.29 -13.06 -8.08
CA SER A 108 -6.87 -11.70 -8.03
C SER A 108 -7.94 -11.62 -6.94
N ILE A 109 -7.67 -10.85 -5.91
CA ILE A 109 -8.66 -10.50 -4.89
C ILE A 109 -9.30 -9.17 -5.31
N PRO A 110 -10.62 -9.10 -5.48
CA PRO A 110 -11.28 -7.87 -5.87
C PRO A 110 -11.05 -6.74 -4.86
N VAL A 111 -10.86 -5.52 -5.35
CA VAL A 111 -10.83 -4.32 -4.51
C VAL A 111 -12.18 -4.15 -3.84
N GLY A 112 -12.19 -4.12 -2.52
CA GLY A 112 -13.42 -4.02 -1.71
C GLY A 112 -13.96 -2.58 -1.61
N LYS A 113 -13.05 -1.58 -1.74
CA LYS A 113 -13.42 -0.17 -1.69
C LYS A 113 -12.46 0.67 -2.52
N TYR A 114 -13.00 1.64 -3.25
CA TYR A 114 -12.19 2.62 -3.96
C TYR A 114 -11.81 3.79 -3.06
N LEU A 115 -10.51 4.07 -2.99
CA LEU A 115 -9.96 5.23 -2.33
C LEU A 115 -10.05 6.46 -3.24
N VAL A 116 -10.33 7.62 -2.64
CA VAL A 116 -10.40 8.89 -3.37
C VAL A 116 -9.54 9.96 -2.69
N ASN A 117 -8.99 10.88 -3.48
CA ASN A 117 -8.19 11.99 -2.95
C ASN A 117 -8.95 12.80 -1.92
N GLY A 118 -8.33 13.08 -0.77
CA GLY A 118 -8.92 13.83 0.34
C GLY A 118 -9.80 13.00 1.28
N GLU A 119 -10.01 11.72 1.00
CA GLU A 119 -10.70 10.83 1.93
C GLU A 119 -9.93 10.71 3.25
N ILE A 120 -10.66 10.69 4.37
CA ILE A 120 -10.09 10.43 5.69
C ILE A 120 -10.41 9.01 6.13
N ILE A 121 -9.35 8.23 6.28
CA ILE A 121 -9.39 6.85 6.78
C ILE A 121 -9.22 6.87 8.28
N LYS A 122 -10.19 6.33 9.02
CA LYS A 122 -10.16 6.27 10.50
C LYS A 122 -9.91 4.86 10.99
N PHE A 123 -9.10 4.74 12.06
CA PHE A 123 -8.91 3.53 12.84
C PHE A 123 -8.55 3.92 14.29
N GLY A 124 -9.20 3.32 15.26
CA GLY A 124 -9.07 3.71 16.66
C GLY A 124 -9.33 5.21 16.87
N LYS A 125 -8.33 5.90 17.42
CA LYS A 125 -8.32 7.36 17.63
C LYS A 125 -7.49 8.09 16.56
N SER A 126 -7.09 7.38 15.51
CA SER A 126 -6.15 7.83 14.49
C SER A 126 -6.81 7.96 13.13
N GLU A 127 -6.20 8.74 12.26
CA GLU A 127 -6.68 8.95 10.91
C GLU A 127 -5.53 9.14 9.91
N LEU A 128 -5.79 8.81 8.66
CA LEU A 128 -4.91 9.05 7.52
C LEU A 128 -5.68 9.78 6.43
N ALA A 129 -5.09 10.81 5.84
CA ALA A 129 -5.63 11.44 4.64
C ALA A 129 -5.08 10.74 3.40
N VAL A 130 -5.93 10.46 2.45
CA VAL A 130 -5.54 9.93 1.14
C VAL A 130 -5.12 11.08 0.24
N LEU A 131 -3.91 11.02 -0.28
CA LEU A 131 -3.38 11.96 -1.28
C LEU A 131 -3.19 11.21 -2.59
N SER A 132 -3.80 11.69 -3.68
CA SER A 132 -3.57 11.10 -5.01
C SER A 132 -2.20 11.53 -5.54
N VAL A 133 -1.34 10.55 -5.84
CA VAL A 133 0.03 10.74 -6.36
C VAL A 133 0.24 9.81 -7.57
N PRO A 134 -0.49 10.04 -8.68
CA PRO A 134 -0.36 9.23 -9.88
C PRO A 134 0.97 9.47 -10.60
N GLY A 135 1.34 8.52 -11.48
CA GLY A 135 2.47 8.63 -12.40
C GLY A 135 3.49 7.51 -12.28
N HIS A 136 3.70 6.89 -11.12
CA HIS A 136 4.33 5.57 -11.00
C HIS A 136 3.33 4.48 -11.44
N SER A 137 2.11 4.57 -10.93
CA SER A 137 0.92 3.88 -11.43
C SER A 137 -0.20 4.89 -11.70
N PRO A 138 -1.25 4.54 -12.47
CA PRO A 138 -2.37 5.45 -12.75
C PRO A 138 -3.12 5.89 -11.49
N GLY A 139 -3.24 5.00 -10.51
CA GLY A 139 -4.00 5.17 -9.28
C GLY A 139 -3.15 5.30 -8.02
N GLY A 140 -1.87 5.67 -8.15
CA GLY A 140 -0.99 5.84 -7.00
C GLY A 140 -1.56 6.79 -5.95
N VAL A 141 -1.55 6.38 -4.67
CA VAL A 141 -1.95 7.20 -3.52
C VAL A 141 -0.90 7.16 -2.43
N ALA A 142 -0.87 8.22 -1.61
CA ALA A 142 -0.09 8.27 -0.39
C ALA A 142 -1.03 8.44 0.82
N PHE A 143 -0.58 7.99 1.99
CA PHE A 143 -1.34 8.06 3.24
C PHE A 143 -0.64 9.00 4.21
N TYR A 144 -1.24 10.15 4.44
CA TYR A 144 -0.68 11.21 5.27
C TYR A 144 -1.32 11.28 6.65
N ASN A 145 -0.51 11.30 7.70
CA ASN A 145 -0.96 11.64 9.05
C ASN A 145 -0.39 12.98 9.49
N LYS A 146 -1.23 14.02 9.48
CA LYS A 146 -0.85 15.38 9.87
C LYS A 146 -0.42 15.46 11.34
N LYS A 147 -1.12 14.74 12.23
CA LYS A 147 -0.88 14.83 13.67
C LYS A 147 0.47 14.28 14.12
N ASN A 148 0.94 13.23 13.45
CA ASN A 148 2.23 12.59 13.77
C ASN A 148 3.33 12.98 12.75
N GLY A 149 3.02 13.81 11.73
CA GLY A 149 3.99 14.34 10.78
C GLY A 149 4.68 13.28 9.92
N PHE A 150 3.91 12.36 9.33
CA PHE A 150 4.47 11.37 8.41
C PHE A 150 3.56 11.13 7.20
N VAL A 151 4.15 10.62 6.12
CA VAL A 151 3.43 10.16 4.93
C VAL A 151 4.02 8.83 4.44
N ILE A 152 3.15 7.87 4.09
CA ILE A 152 3.51 6.61 3.43
C ILE A 152 3.22 6.80 1.95
N VAL A 153 4.25 6.71 1.11
CA VAL A 153 4.20 7.17 -0.28
C VAL A 153 4.23 6.04 -1.32
N GLY A 154 4.37 4.78 -0.87
CA GLY A 154 4.64 3.66 -1.78
C GLY A 154 5.83 3.97 -2.67
N ASP A 155 5.70 3.66 -3.94
CA ASP A 155 6.74 3.85 -4.94
C ASP A 155 6.72 5.22 -5.65
N SER A 156 6.08 6.23 -5.05
CA SER A 156 6.10 7.58 -5.63
C SER A 156 7.43 8.30 -5.38
N LEU A 157 7.98 8.19 -4.16
CA LEU A 157 9.18 8.92 -3.75
C LEU A 157 10.08 8.06 -2.85
N PHE A 158 11.36 8.03 -3.15
CA PHE A 158 12.41 7.34 -2.38
C PHE A 158 13.48 8.31 -1.87
N ALA A 159 14.34 7.85 -0.99
CA ALA A 159 15.51 8.62 -0.57
C ALA A 159 16.45 8.85 -1.77
N GLY A 160 16.46 10.06 -2.30
CA GLY A 160 17.31 10.45 -3.44
C GLY A 160 16.80 10.02 -4.82
N SER A 161 15.59 9.48 -4.95
CA SER A 161 15.02 9.05 -6.22
C SER A 161 13.49 9.14 -6.24
N ILE A 162 12.90 8.93 -7.41
CA ILE A 162 11.46 8.75 -7.59
C ILE A 162 11.18 7.35 -8.13
N GLY A 163 9.94 6.90 -8.05
CA GLY A 163 9.48 5.66 -8.66
C GLY A 163 9.68 5.64 -10.17
N ARG A 164 9.86 4.44 -10.71
CA ARG A 164 9.90 4.24 -12.17
C ARG A 164 8.55 4.58 -12.80
N THR A 165 8.60 4.98 -14.06
CA THR A 165 7.40 5.44 -14.79
C THR A 165 7.27 4.78 -16.17
N ASP A 166 8.00 3.70 -16.38
CA ASP A 166 8.08 2.96 -17.66
C ASP A 166 7.19 1.70 -17.67
N LEU A 167 6.46 1.44 -16.58
CA LEU A 167 5.47 0.37 -16.52
C LEU A 167 4.08 0.88 -16.90
N TRP A 168 3.10 -0.02 -16.89
CA TRP A 168 1.71 0.19 -17.28
C TRP A 168 1.09 1.48 -16.69
N GLY A 169 0.73 2.41 -17.56
CA GLY A 169 0.12 3.68 -17.17
C GLY A 169 1.06 4.66 -16.46
N GLY A 170 2.37 4.35 -16.40
CA GLY A 170 3.39 5.24 -15.84
C GLY A 170 3.58 6.50 -16.69
N ASN A 171 3.85 7.63 -16.01
CA ASN A 171 4.11 8.92 -16.65
C ASN A 171 4.97 9.80 -15.72
N GLN A 172 6.19 10.10 -16.17
CA GLN A 172 7.16 10.82 -15.34
C GLN A 172 6.73 12.26 -15.04
N ASP A 173 6.19 12.96 -16.02
CA ASP A 173 5.78 14.36 -15.82
C ASP A 173 4.61 14.46 -14.83
N VAL A 174 3.69 13.51 -14.90
CA VAL A 174 2.57 13.40 -13.96
C VAL A 174 3.09 13.09 -12.55
N LEU A 175 4.03 12.16 -12.41
CA LEU A 175 4.61 11.81 -11.12
C LEU A 175 5.34 12.99 -10.48
N LEU A 176 6.18 13.68 -11.25
CA LEU A 176 6.92 14.85 -10.77
C LEU A 176 5.98 15.98 -10.33
N ALA A 177 4.93 16.25 -11.10
CA ALA A 177 3.91 17.23 -10.72
C ALA A 177 3.19 16.82 -9.43
N ALA A 178 2.77 15.56 -9.32
CA ALA A 178 2.09 15.05 -8.13
C ALA A 178 2.98 15.09 -6.88
N ILE A 179 4.25 14.68 -6.98
CA ILE A 179 5.22 14.78 -5.88
C ILE A 179 5.34 16.24 -5.41
N LYS A 180 5.57 17.17 -6.35
CA LYS A 180 5.71 18.59 -6.04
C LYS A 180 4.48 19.16 -5.34
N ASP A 181 3.30 18.87 -5.89
CA ASP A 181 2.05 19.49 -5.45
C ASP A 181 1.45 18.85 -4.21
N LYS A 182 1.71 17.54 -3.96
CA LYS A 182 1.09 16.77 -2.89
C LYS A 182 2.02 16.38 -1.76
N LEU A 183 3.29 16.06 -2.07
CA LEU A 183 4.24 15.57 -1.07
C LEU A 183 5.17 16.69 -0.58
N LEU A 184 5.81 17.43 -1.49
CA LEU A 184 6.74 18.50 -1.11
C LEU A 184 6.04 19.76 -0.60
N SER A 185 4.73 19.86 -0.71
CA SER A 185 3.92 20.93 -0.12
C SER A 185 3.45 20.61 1.32
N LEU A 186 3.71 19.41 1.81
CA LEU A 186 3.40 19.05 3.19
C LEU A 186 4.32 19.81 4.16
N PRO A 187 3.86 20.13 5.39
CA PRO A 187 4.70 20.73 6.42
C PRO A 187 5.88 19.83 6.79
N ASP A 188 7.01 20.46 7.15
CA ASP A 188 8.21 19.80 7.71
C ASP A 188 7.93 19.20 9.10
#